data_25f0916f8723f7b2081fdefda29fb728
#
_entry.id   25f0916f8723f7b2081fdefda29fb728
#
_cell.length_a   1.000
_cell.length_b   1.000
_cell.length_c   1.000
_cell.angle_alpha   90.00
_cell.angle_beta   90.00
_cell.angle_gamma   90.00
#
_symmetry.space_group_name_H-M   'P 1'
#
loop_
_entity.id
_entity.type
_entity.pdbx_description
1 polymer ?
#
loop_
_entity_poly.entity_id
_entity_poly.type
_entity_poly.pdbx_seq_one_letter_code
_entity_poly.pdbx_strand_id
1 'polypeptide(L)'
;MCIRDSLYSLRKMAEENVEKNRTGLTNLHNINSFFYLCGEMIKQQPDKKYSVIIMDIVQFKAVNEFCGRDEGDRLLRFIASCFDWYENNRPDSYACHIRADIFCLCTSYEEVEELEIIVREIRKKITDFPFAYRVQPSFGIGISPERAPAISYLKDCATMAMNSIKGKVYRTYAVFDEKMRSQKMRERQVENDIVSALENGELQLYVQPKVDMRAGRVIGGEALVRWKHPEKGLVPPGEFIPVLEKNGFIINVDEYIWEKVFAYLGKLRKEGRTLIPVSINVSRLHAYDEKLTETLLRLREEYDVLPEYVPLELTESAFLEDEVGMYRRMESLRERGFLVSMDDFGTGYSTMNMLKNQTLDEIKIDREFIRDLEKDKSLIIIRNTIAMLQQLGVHIVIEGVETEEQKEFLLGCNCTDVQGFLFYRPMPVEEFDKLLWQQEREPDMAK
;
A
#
# COMPACT_ATOMS: atom_id res chain seq x y z
N MET A 1 -16.78 -37.63 -49.59
CA MET A 1 -16.09 -36.39 -49.16
C MET A 1 -15.63 -36.60 -47.72
N CYS A 2 -14.35 -36.74 -47.54
CA CYS A 2 -13.74 -37.34 -46.34
C CYS A 2 -13.70 -36.34 -45.17
N ILE A 3 -13.94 -36.80 -43.95
CA ILE A 3 -13.85 -35.98 -42.70
C ILE A 3 -12.53 -35.18 -42.64
N ARG A 4 -11.48 -35.72 -43.25
CA ARG A 4 -10.17 -35.06 -43.40
C ARG A 4 -10.22 -33.79 -44.26
N ASP A 5 -11.00 -33.79 -45.34
CA ASP A 5 -11.13 -32.65 -46.28
C ASP A 5 -11.94 -31.51 -45.63
N SER A 6 -12.95 -31.88 -44.81
CA SER A 6 -13.74 -30.93 -44.03
C SER A 6 -12.94 -30.28 -42.92
N LEU A 7 -12.10 -31.05 -42.22
CA LEU A 7 -11.18 -30.51 -41.21
C LEU A 7 -10.08 -29.63 -41.77
N TYR A 8 -9.54 -29.98 -42.96
CA TYR A 8 -8.55 -29.17 -43.67
C TYR A 8 -9.17 -27.85 -44.16
N SER A 9 -10.38 -27.90 -44.69
CA SER A 9 -11.12 -26.71 -45.13
C SER A 9 -11.51 -25.80 -43.99
N LEU A 10 -11.93 -26.35 -42.82
CA LEU A 10 -12.20 -25.59 -41.61
C LEU A 10 -10.92 -24.95 -41.04
N ARG A 11 -9.80 -25.68 -41.10
CA ARG A 11 -8.49 -25.17 -40.65
C ARG A 11 -8.00 -24.03 -41.53
N LYS A 12 -8.13 -24.17 -42.87
CA LYS A 12 -7.78 -23.15 -43.85
C LYS A 12 -8.68 -21.90 -43.73
N MET A 13 -9.97 -22.08 -43.49
CA MET A 13 -10.91 -20.99 -43.20
C MET A 13 -10.58 -20.29 -41.85
N ALA A 14 -10.13 -21.03 -40.84
CA ALA A 14 -9.69 -20.46 -39.58
C ALA A 14 -8.38 -19.68 -39.76
N GLU A 15 -7.43 -20.20 -40.53
CA GLU A 15 -6.16 -19.52 -40.86
C GLU A 15 -6.40 -18.24 -41.67
N GLU A 16 -7.27 -18.27 -42.71
CA GLU A 16 -7.66 -17.11 -43.48
C GLU A 16 -8.45 -16.07 -42.68
N ASN A 17 -9.24 -16.49 -41.67
CA ASN A 17 -9.88 -15.57 -40.73
C ASN A 17 -8.89 -14.98 -39.72
N VAL A 18 -7.82 -15.69 -39.37
CA VAL A 18 -6.77 -15.23 -38.45
C VAL A 18 -5.94 -14.12 -39.11
N GLU A 19 -5.62 -14.21 -40.42
CA GLU A 19 -4.93 -13.13 -41.16
C GLU A 19 -5.79 -11.86 -41.29
N LYS A 20 -7.12 -11.99 -41.38
CA LYS A 20 -8.05 -10.84 -41.40
C LYS A 20 -8.25 -10.18 -40.02
N ASN A 21 -7.76 -10.78 -38.94
CA ASN A 21 -7.97 -10.31 -37.55
C ASN A 21 -6.71 -9.65 -36.94
N ARG A 22 -5.97 -8.91 -37.75
CA ARG A 22 -4.89 -8.01 -37.28
C ARG A 22 -5.44 -6.62 -36.97
N THR A 23 -4.80 -5.89 -36.06
CA THR A 23 -5.23 -4.53 -35.70
C THR A 23 -4.80 -3.52 -36.76
N GLY A 24 -5.71 -2.61 -37.15
CA GLY A 24 -5.45 -1.66 -38.25
C GLY A 24 -4.30 -0.69 -37.99
N LEU A 25 -4.02 -0.31 -36.74
CA LEU A 25 -2.94 0.64 -36.42
C LEU A 25 -1.57 -0.02 -36.43
N THR A 26 -1.43 -1.22 -35.81
CA THR A 26 -0.14 -1.84 -35.50
C THR A 26 0.16 -3.09 -36.34
N ASN A 27 -0.82 -3.60 -37.05
CA ASN A 27 -0.72 -4.83 -37.84
C ASN A 27 -0.31 -6.09 -37.06
N LEU A 28 -0.39 -6.06 -35.73
CA LEU A 28 -0.25 -7.24 -34.87
C LEU A 28 -1.57 -7.99 -34.77
N HIS A 29 -1.52 -9.25 -34.32
CA HIS A 29 -2.74 -10.01 -34.04
C HIS A 29 -3.62 -9.28 -33.00
N ASN A 30 -4.94 -9.39 -33.16
CA ASN A 30 -5.86 -9.03 -32.09
C ASN A 30 -5.87 -10.13 -31.02
N ILE A 31 -6.49 -9.87 -29.87
CA ILE A 31 -6.49 -10.78 -28.73
C ILE A 31 -7.13 -12.15 -29.02
N ASN A 32 -8.14 -12.21 -29.89
CA ASN A 32 -8.83 -13.45 -30.23
C ASN A 32 -7.95 -14.36 -31.10
N SER A 33 -7.31 -13.79 -32.12
CA SER A 33 -6.35 -14.50 -32.96
C SER A 33 -5.15 -14.98 -32.17
N PHE A 34 -4.64 -14.12 -31.28
CA PHE A 34 -3.55 -14.46 -30.39
C PHE A 34 -3.87 -15.67 -29.50
N PHE A 35 -5.04 -15.67 -28.86
CA PHE A 35 -5.46 -16.80 -28.03
C PHE A 35 -5.60 -18.11 -28.81
N TYR A 36 -6.14 -18.03 -30.04
CA TYR A 36 -6.27 -19.19 -30.90
C TYR A 36 -4.90 -19.75 -31.30
N LEU A 37 -4.02 -18.89 -31.84
CA LEU A 37 -2.69 -19.32 -32.33
C LEU A 37 -1.82 -19.86 -31.20
N CYS A 38 -1.74 -19.15 -30.08
CA CYS A 38 -0.99 -19.63 -28.92
C CYS A 38 -1.58 -20.92 -28.34
N GLY A 39 -2.92 -21.05 -28.30
CA GLY A 39 -3.57 -22.28 -27.85
C GLY A 39 -3.25 -23.48 -28.72
N GLU A 40 -3.23 -23.33 -30.04
CA GLU A 40 -2.84 -24.40 -30.97
C GLU A 40 -1.34 -24.73 -30.86
N MET A 41 -0.48 -23.73 -30.72
CA MET A 41 0.96 -23.90 -30.52
C MET A 41 1.26 -24.70 -29.25
N ILE A 42 0.63 -24.37 -28.13
CA ILE A 42 0.79 -25.07 -26.84
C ILE A 42 0.32 -26.53 -26.94
N LYS A 43 -0.83 -26.77 -27.62
CA LYS A 43 -1.33 -28.13 -27.82
C LYS A 43 -0.42 -28.99 -28.70
N GLN A 44 0.25 -28.39 -29.68
CA GLN A 44 1.16 -29.12 -30.57
C GLN A 44 2.48 -29.50 -29.90
N GLN A 45 2.91 -28.73 -28.90
CA GLN A 45 4.18 -28.93 -28.19
C GLN A 45 3.98 -28.83 -26.68
N PRO A 46 3.22 -29.74 -26.04
CA PRO A 46 2.80 -29.63 -24.64
C PRO A 46 3.96 -29.81 -23.62
N ASP A 47 5.10 -30.33 -24.05
CA ASP A 47 6.27 -30.53 -23.20
C ASP A 47 7.11 -29.24 -23.00
N LYS A 48 6.91 -28.22 -23.85
CA LYS A 48 7.59 -26.94 -23.70
C LYS A 48 6.94 -26.07 -22.62
N LYS A 49 7.76 -25.25 -21.96
CA LYS A 49 7.29 -24.19 -21.07
C LYS A 49 6.93 -22.98 -21.92
N TYR A 50 5.80 -22.34 -21.62
CA TYR A 50 5.33 -21.14 -22.29
C TYR A 50 5.11 -20.01 -21.30
N SER A 51 5.36 -18.80 -21.76
CA SER A 51 5.14 -17.57 -21.01
C SER A 51 4.34 -16.55 -21.84
N VAL A 52 3.61 -15.70 -21.17
CA VAL A 52 3.07 -14.46 -21.74
C VAL A 52 3.75 -13.27 -21.10
N ILE A 53 4.34 -12.42 -21.91
CA ILE A 53 4.87 -11.12 -21.51
C ILE A 53 3.82 -10.07 -21.90
N ILE A 54 3.31 -9.31 -20.94
CA ILE A 54 2.41 -8.17 -21.17
C ILE A 54 3.16 -6.88 -20.91
N MET A 55 2.86 -5.84 -21.68
CA MET A 55 3.43 -4.51 -21.53
C MET A 55 2.37 -3.44 -21.61
N ASP A 56 2.46 -2.40 -20.78
CA ASP A 56 1.75 -1.13 -20.95
C ASP A 56 2.73 0.05 -20.80
N ILE A 57 2.27 1.25 -21.16
CA ILE A 57 3.01 2.49 -20.99
C ILE A 57 2.42 3.25 -19.80
N VAL A 58 3.27 3.56 -18.83
CA VAL A 58 2.84 4.36 -17.67
C VAL A 58 2.37 5.73 -18.15
N GLN A 59 1.11 6.08 -17.84
CA GLN A 59 0.48 7.37 -18.20
C GLN A 59 0.42 7.67 -19.72
N PHE A 60 0.16 6.68 -20.56
CA PHE A 60 0.05 6.89 -22.02
C PHE A 60 -0.95 8.00 -22.42
N LYS A 61 -2.00 8.21 -21.61
CA LYS A 61 -2.93 9.32 -21.82
C LYS A 61 -2.22 10.68 -21.79
N ALA A 62 -1.30 10.88 -20.85
CA ALA A 62 -0.49 12.10 -20.78
C ALA A 62 0.42 12.26 -22.00
N VAL A 63 0.97 11.15 -22.54
CA VAL A 63 1.74 11.18 -23.79
C VAL A 63 0.89 11.76 -24.94
N ASN A 64 -0.35 11.31 -25.09
CA ASN A 64 -1.27 11.82 -26.12
C ASN A 64 -1.68 13.28 -25.88
N GLU A 65 -1.81 13.70 -24.62
CA GLU A 65 -2.16 15.08 -24.27
C GLU A 65 -1.01 16.06 -24.55
N PHE A 66 0.25 15.67 -24.26
CA PHE A 66 1.43 16.52 -24.46
C PHE A 66 1.97 16.50 -25.89
N CYS A 67 2.00 15.32 -26.53
CA CYS A 67 2.64 15.15 -27.85
C CYS A 67 1.66 15.09 -29.01
N GLY A 68 0.35 14.95 -28.75
CA GLY A 68 -0.68 14.75 -29.75
C GLY A 68 -0.86 13.27 -30.13
N ARG A 69 -2.05 12.96 -30.70
CA ARG A 69 -2.44 11.57 -31.04
C ARG A 69 -1.56 10.96 -32.12
N ASP A 70 -1.15 11.73 -33.12
CA ASP A 70 -0.33 11.23 -34.25
C ASP A 70 1.03 10.73 -33.75
N GLU A 71 1.65 11.43 -32.80
CA GLU A 71 2.87 11.02 -32.16
C GLU A 71 2.68 9.80 -31.25
N GLY A 72 1.57 9.73 -30.52
CA GLY A 72 1.18 8.52 -29.79
C GLY A 72 1.03 7.31 -30.69
N ASP A 73 0.37 7.46 -31.85
CA ASP A 73 0.22 6.41 -32.87
C ASP A 73 1.58 6.00 -33.45
N ARG A 74 2.49 6.96 -33.68
CA ARG A 74 3.89 6.68 -34.11
C ARG A 74 4.62 5.81 -33.10
N LEU A 75 4.49 6.13 -31.80
CA LEU A 75 5.06 5.33 -30.71
C LEU A 75 4.46 3.93 -30.70
N LEU A 76 3.14 3.78 -30.78
CA LEU A 76 2.47 2.47 -30.81
C LEU A 76 2.91 1.60 -31.99
N ARG A 77 3.10 2.18 -33.19
CA ARG A 77 3.64 1.46 -34.37
C ARG A 77 5.08 1.01 -34.14
N PHE A 78 5.89 1.85 -33.50
CA PHE A 78 7.26 1.48 -33.16
C PHE A 78 7.31 0.33 -32.15
N ILE A 79 6.50 0.40 -31.08
CA ILE A 79 6.37 -0.69 -30.09
C ILE A 79 5.93 -1.97 -30.78
N ALA A 80 4.90 -1.88 -31.64
CA ALA A 80 4.45 -3.03 -32.42
C ALA A 80 5.58 -3.68 -33.22
N SER A 81 6.44 -2.88 -33.87
CA SER A 81 7.58 -3.42 -34.62
C SER A 81 8.59 -4.16 -33.72
N CYS A 82 8.74 -3.74 -32.46
CA CYS A 82 9.58 -4.47 -31.49
C CYS A 82 9.00 -5.84 -31.18
N PHE A 83 7.69 -5.96 -30.99
CA PHE A 83 7.01 -7.22 -30.71
C PHE A 83 6.94 -8.12 -31.94
N ASP A 84 6.64 -7.57 -33.12
CA ASP A 84 6.64 -8.28 -34.41
C ASP A 84 7.99 -8.89 -34.73
N TRP A 85 9.08 -8.20 -34.36
CA TRP A 85 10.42 -8.74 -34.52
C TRP A 85 10.60 -10.08 -33.77
N TYR A 86 10.09 -10.19 -32.54
CA TYR A 86 10.16 -11.44 -31.77
C TYR A 86 9.28 -12.53 -32.36
N GLU A 87 8.07 -12.20 -32.85
CA GLU A 87 7.20 -13.14 -33.55
C GLU A 87 7.91 -13.76 -34.76
N ASN A 88 8.63 -12.93 -35.55
CA ASN A 88 9.27 -13.37 -36.78
C ASN A 88 10.65 -14.02 -36.61
N ASN A 89 11.35 -13.74 -35.50
CA ASN A 89 12.75 -14.20 -35.29
C ASN A 89 12.92 -15.18 -34.15
N ARG A 90 11.87 -15.50 -33.40
CA ARG A 90 11.92 -16.49 -32.34
C ARG A 90 10.85 -17.58 -32.60
N PRO A 91 11.26 -18.86 -32.67
CA PRO A 91 10.28 -19.96 -32.85
C PRO A 91 9.29 -19.97 -31.70
N ASP A 92 8.10 -20.48 -31.96
CA ASP A 92 7.02 -20.62 -30.97
C ASP A 92 6.68 -19.30 -30.25
N SER A 93 6.60 -18.21 -31.06
CA SER A 93 6.25 -16.88 -30.55
C SER A 93 5.13 -16.26 -31.35
N TYR A 94 4.19 -15.62 -30.66
CA TYR A 94 3.13 -14.80 -31.25
C TYR A 94 2.99 -13.50 -30.48
N ALA A 95 2.77 -12.39 -31.20
CA ALA A 95 2.60 -11.06 -30.64
C ALA A 95 1.19 -10.52 -30.89
N CYS A 96 0.66 -9.76 -29.95
CA CYS A 96 -0.62 -9.08 -30.15
C CYS A 96 -0.64 -7.67 -29.58
N HIS A 97 -1.51 -6.86 -30.16
CA HIS A 97 -1.92 -5.57 -29.62
C HIS A 97 -3.35 -5.72 -29.08
N ILE A 98 -3.50 -5.61 -27.77
CA ILE A 98 -4.79 -5.84 -27.10
C ILE A 98 -5.69 -4.62 -27.26
N ARG A 99 -5.22 -3.47 -26.80
CA ARG A 99 -5.93 -2.19 -26.86
C ARG A 99 -5.01 -1.06 -26.40
N ALA A 100 -5.24 0.15 -26.89
CA ALA A 100 -4.50 1.36 -26.50
C ALA A 100 -2.98 1.12 -26.50
N ASP A 101 -2.33 1.08 -25.36
CA ASP A 101 -0.90 0.89 -25.15
C ASP A 101 -0.53 -0.49 -24.60
N ILE A 102 -1.47 -1.46 -24.62
CA ILE A 102 -1.25 -2.80 -24.07
C ILE A 102 -0.89 -3.80 -25.18
N PHE A 103 0.32 -4.35 -25.07
CA PHE A 103 0.87 -5.35 -25.97
C PHE A 103 1.16 -6.65 -25.26
N CYS A 104 1.09 -7.77 -25.96
CA CYS A 104 1.46 -9.09 -25.45
C CYS A 104 2.40 -9.83 -26.41
N LEU A 105 3.27 -10.64 -25.84
CA LEU A 105 4.09 -11.64 -26.52
C LEU A 105 3.91 -12.98 -25.80
N CYS A 106 3.50 -14.03 -26.51
CA CYS A 106 3.60 -15.41 -26.05
C CYS A 106 4.86 -16.01 -26.65
N THR A 107 5.64 -16.72 -25.87
CA THR A 107 6.86 -17.38 -26.33
C THR A 107 7.20 -18.61 -25.49
N SER A 108 7.86 -19.61 -26.09
CA SER A 108 8.46 -20.71 -25.35
C SER A 108 9.74 -20.26 -24.63
N TYR A 109 10.09 -20.89 -23.52
CA TYR A 109 11.32 -20.64 -22.76
C TYR A 109 11.81 -21.90 -22.05
N GLU A 110 13.08 -21.95 -21.75
CA GLU A 110 13.69 -22.96 -20.89
C GLU A 110 13.90 -22.43 -19.48
N GLU A 111 14.54 -21.27 -19.35
CA GLU A 111 14.83 -20.60 -18.10
C GLU A 111 14.22 -19.19 -18.06
N VAL A 112 13.82 -18.74 -16.86
CA VAL A 112 13.11 -17.46 -16.68
C VAL A 112 13.96 -16.27 -17.09
N GLU A 113 15.26 -16.38 -16.92
CA GLU A 113 16.26 -15.36 -17.31
C GLU A 113 16.17 -14.97 -18.78
N GLU A 114 15.79 -15.91 -19.67
CA GLU A 114 15.58 -15.62 -21.10
C GLU A 114 14.44 -14.60 -21.30
N LEU A 115 13.36 -14.75 -20.51
CA LEU A 115 12.21 -13.84 -20.57
C LEU A 115 12.58 -12.44 -20.07
N GLU A 116 13.41 -12.36 -19.03
CA GLU A 116 13.95 -11.11 -18.53
C GLU A 116 14.85 -10.40 -19.54
N ILE A 117 15.65 -11.15 -20.30
CA ILE A 117 16.47 -10.61 -21.39
C ILE A 117 15.58 -9.99 -22.46
N ILE A 118 14.53 -10.71 -22.91
CA ILE A 118 13.53 -10.20 -23.88
C ILE A 118 12.94 -8.87 -23.39
N VAL A 119 12.49 -8.83 -22.14
CA VAL A 119 11.91 -7.62 -21.55
C VAL A 119 12.91 -6.46 -21.54
N ARG A 120 14.17 -6.70 -21.12
CA ARG A 120 15.21 -5.68 -21.10
C ARG A 120 15.53 -5.13 -22.49
N GLU A 121 15.55 -6.00 -23.50
CA GLU A 121 15.81 -5.59 -24.89
C GLU A 121 14.66 -4.76 -25.46
N ILE A 122 13.40 -5.21 -25.32
CA ILE A 122 12.22 -4.45 -25.76
C ILE A 122 12.19 -3.10 -25.05
N ARG A 123 12.36 -3.11 -23.71
CA ARG A 123 12.40 -1.88 -22.92
C ARG A 123 13.46 -0.91 -23.42
N LYS A 124 14.70 -1.39 -23.65
CA LYS A 124 15.79 -0.56 -24.14
C LYS A 124 15.42 0.10 -25.48
N LYS A 125 14.91 -0.69 -26.44
CA LYS A 125 14.47 -0.16 -27.74
C LYS A 125 13.41 0.95 -27.58
N ILE A 126 12.41 0.73 -26.70
CA ILE A 126 11.34 1.71 -26.45
C ILE A 126 11.88 2.98 -25.78
N THR A 127 12.76 2.85 -24.78
CA THR A 127 13.33 4.01 -24.10
C THR A 127 14.34 4.79 -24.94
N ASP A 128 15.00 4.14 -25.88
CA ASP A 128 15.95 4.75 -26.83
C ASP A 128 15.24 5.35 -28.07
N PHE A 129 13.92 5.11 -28.22
CA PHE A 129 13.15 5.68 -29.32
C PHE A 129 13.12 7.21 -29.22
N PRO A 130 13.44 7.94 -30.31
CA PRO A 130 13.48 9.40 -30.28
C PRO A 130 12.07 9.97 -30.16
N PHE A 131 11.72 10.31 -28.94
CA PHE A 131 10.39 10.82 -28.57
C PHE A 131 10.53 12.04 -27.64
N ALA A 132 9.68 13.04 -27.81
CA ALA A 132 9.74 14.27 -27.03
C ALA A 132 9.39 14.08 -25.53
N TYR A 133 8.72 12.99 -25.19
CA TYR A 133 8.32 12.62 -23.83
C TYR A 133 9.04 11.35 -23.39
N ARG A 134 9.48 11.29 -22.13
CA ARG A 134 10.15 10.10 -21.59
C ARG A 134 9.14 8.95 -21.38
N VAL A 135 9.18 7.97 -22.28
CA VAL A 135 8.32 6.79 -22.21
C VAL A 135 8.83 5.81 -21.16
N GLN A 136 7.92 5.35 -20.30
CA GLN A 136 8.23 4.34 -19.28
C GLN A 136 7.36 3.10 -19.52
N PRO A 137 7.88 2.06 -20.20
CA PRO A 137 7.17 0.80 -20.34
C PRO A 137 7.24 -0.02 -19.05
N SER A 138 6.12 -0.64 -18.69
CA SER A 138 5.96 -1.55 -17.56
C SER A 138 5.62 -2.94 -18.07
N PHE A 139 6.28 -3.98 -17.54
CA PHE A 139 6.12 -5.35 -18.02
C PHE A 139 5.69 -6.30 -16.92
N GLY A 140 4.85 -7.29 -17.29
CA GLY A 140 4.56 -8.45 -16.48
C GLY A 140 4.86 -9.73 -17.24
N ILE A 141 5.52 -10.67 -16.59
CA ILE A 141 5.88 -11.98 -17.13
C ILE A 141 5.01 -13.03 -16.45
N GLY A 142 4.11 -13.65 -17.20
CA GLY A 142 3.25 -14.73 -16.75
C GLY A 142 3.87 -16.08 -17.06
N ILE A 143 4.12 -16.85 -16.03
CA ILE A 143 4.61 -18.22 -16.09
C ILE A 143 3.68 -19.15 -15.35
N SER A 144 3.78 -20.46 -15.63
CA SER A 144 3.02 -21.49 -14.92
C SER A 144 3.91 -22.70 -14.64
N PRO A 145 3.78 -23.32 -13.45
CA PRO A 145 4.40 -24.61 -13.18
C PRO A 145 3.70 -25.77 -13.91
N GLU A 146 2.46 -25.55 -14.40
CA GLU A 146 1.69 -26.58 -15.10
C GLU A 146 2.18 -26.76 -16.53
N ARG A 147 2.09 -27.98 -17.06
CA ARG A 147 2.33 -28.27 -18.46
C ARG A 147 1.13 -27.87 -19.29
N ALA A 148 1.38 -27.32 -20.48
CA ALA A 148 0.36 -26.87 -21.43
C ALA A 148 -0.73 -25.97 -20.80
N PRO A 149 -0.34 -24.88 -20.09
CA PRO A 149 -1.31 -24.01 -19.43
C PRO A 149 -2.21 -23.30 -20.44
N ALA A 150 -3.43 -22.95 -20.03
CA ALA A 150 -4.30 -22.12 -20.84
C ALA A 150 -3.65 -20.75 -21.05
N ILE A 151 -3.66 -20.27 -22.30
CA ILE A 151 -3.08 -18.96 -22.66
C ILE A 151 -3.73 -17.80 -21.89
N SER A 152 -5.05 -17.90 -21.62
CA SER A 152 -5.77 -16.91 -20.79
C SER A 152 -5.21 -16.86 -19.37
N TYR A 153 -4.87 -18.01 -18.78
CA TYR A 153 -4.25 -18.10 -17.47
C TYR A 153 -2.87 -17.40 -17.45
N LEU A 154 -2.00 -17.71 -18.43
CA LEU A 154 -0.68 -17.07 -18.54
C LEU A 154 -0.80 -15.53 -18.69
N LYS A 155 -1.77 -15.08 -19.50
CA LYS A 155 -2.05 -13.65 -19.67
C LYS A 155 -2.51 -13.00 -18.36
N ASP A 156 -3.35 -13.68 -17.59
CA ASP A 156 -3.83 -13.17 -16.31
C ASP A 156 -2.70 -13.12 -15.27
N CYS A 157 -1.82 -14.14 -15.24
CA CYS A 157 -0.58 -14.13 -14.45
C CYS A 157 0.32 -12.94 -14.83
N ALA A 158 0.54 -12.72 -16.12
CA ALA A 158 1.32 -11.58 -16.61
C ALA A 158 0.71 -10.24 -16.19
N THR A 159 -0.62 -10.12 -16.30
CA THR A 159 -1.34 -8.92 -15.87
C THR A 159 -1.22 -8.67 -14.37
N MET A 160 -1.30 -9.72 -13.55
CA MET A 160 -1.10 -9.61 -12.09
C MET A 160 0.33 -9.15 -11.76
N ALA A 161 1.33 -9.75 -12.42
CA ALA A 161 2.73 -9.36 -12.25
C ALA A 161 2.95 -7.89 -12.62
N MET A 162 2.46 -7.44 -13.78
CA MET A 162 2.56 -6.05 -14.20
C MET A 162 1.89 -5.09 -13.21
N ASN A 163 0.69 -5.42 -12.75
CA ASN A 163 -0.04 -4.57 -11.79
C ASN A 163 0.64 -4.49 -10.42
N SER A 164 1.44 -5.49 -10.02
CA SER A 164 2.16 -5.50 -8.74
C SER A 164 3.26 -4.43 -8.65
N ILE A 165 3.66 -3.89 -9.82
CA ILE A 165 4.72 -2.86 -9.93
C ILE A 165 4.19 -1.49 -10.35
N LYS A 166 2.88 -1.34 -10.63
CA LYS A 166 2.28 -0.03 -10.94
C LYS A 166 2.52 0.94 -9.78
N GLY A 167 3.02 2.14 -10.12
CA GLY A 167 3.39 3.16 -9.14
C GLY A 167 4.79 3.01 -8.53
N LYS A 168 5.52 1.92 -8.81
CA LYS A 168 6.88 1.71 -8.30
C LYS A 168 7.91 2.17 -9.34
N VAL A 169 8.44 3.37 -9.18
CA VAL A 169 9.33 4.05 -10.16
C VAL A 169 10.57 3.23 -10.53
N TYR A 170 11.09 2.40 -9.60
CA TYR A 170 12.34 1.64 -9.79
C TYR A 170 12.15 0.22 -10.34
N ARG A 171 10.90 -0.28 -10.42
CA ARG A 171 10.62 -1.62 -10.95
C ARG A 171 9.91 -1.50 -12.29
N THR A 172 10.54 -2.00 -13.34
CA THR A 172 10.03 -1.93 -14.72
C THR A 172 9.44 -3.24 -15.21
N TYR A 173 9.70 -4.34 -14.52
CA TYR A 173 9.06 -5.63 -14.77
C TYR A 173 8.91 -6.44 -13.49
N ALA A 174 7.96 -7.38 -13.52
CA ALA A 174 7.81 -8.41 -12.51
C ALA A 174 7.50 -9.76 -13.17
N VAL A 175 7.99 -10.83 -12.55
CA VAL A 175 7.62 -12.21 -12.90
C VAL A 175 6.50 -12.66 -11.96
N PHE A 176 5.50 -13.34 -12.48
CA PHE A 176 4.40 -13.86 -11.70
C PHE A 176 4.89 -14.86 -10.63
N ASP A 177 4.36 -14.69 -9.41
CA ASP A 177 4.51 -15.63 -8.31
C ASP A 177 3.11 -15.93 -7.75
N GLU A 178 2.82 -17.18 -7.39
CA GLU A 178 1.56 -17.61 -6.79
C GLU A 178 1.18 -16.80 -5.52
N LYS A 179 2.17 -16.24 -4.83
CA LYS A 179 1.95 -15.31 -3.73
C LYS A 179 1.17 -14.05 -4.18
N MET A 180 1.42 -13.56 -5.40
CA MET A 180 0.70 -12.41 -5.97
C MET A 180 -0.79 -12.72 -6.14
N ARG A 181 -1.10 -13.93 -6.60
CA ARG A 181 -2.48 -14.40 -6.75
C ARG A 181 -3.18 -14.51 -5.40
N SER A 182 -2.52 -15.17 -4.46
CA SER A 182 -3.03 -15.33 -3.09
C SER A 182 -3.26 -13.98 -2.40
N GLN A 183 -2.35 -13.02 -2.60
CA GLN A 183 -2.50 -11.65 -2.10
C GLN A 183 -3.69 -10.95 -2.75
N LYS A 184 -3.85 -11.04 -4.07
CA LYS A 184 -4.98 -10.42 -4.78
C LYS A 184 -6.32 -11.01 -4.38
N MET A 185 -6.37 -12.31 -4.11
CA MET A 185 -7.57 -12.95 -3.57
C MET A 185 -7.90 -12.45 -2.16
N ARG A 186 -6.88 -12.30 -1.29
CA ARG A 186 -7.06 -11.72 0.05
C ARG A 186 -7.55 -10.27 -0.02
N GLU A 187 -6.94 -9.44 -0.88
CA GLU A 187 -7.38 -8.05 -1.09
C GLU A 187 -8.86 -7.99 -1.46
N ARG A 188 -9.30 -8.79 -2.45
CA ARG A 188 -10.71 -8.86 -2.85
C ARG A 188 -11.64 -9.34 -1.74
N GLN A 189 -11.18 -10.27 -0.92
CA GLN A 189 -11.96 -10.74 0.21
C GLN A 189 -12.14 -9.65 1.25
N VAL A 190 -11.08 -8.89 1.57
CA VAL A 190 -11.17 -7.70 2.43
C VAL A 190 -12.17 -6.69 1.86
N GLU A 191 -12.08 -6.36 0.56
CA GLU A 191 -13.00 -5.44 -0.10
C GLU A 191 -14.48 -5.88 0.00
N ASN A 192 -14.75 -7.18 -0.09
CA ASN A 192 -16.10 -7.71 0.00
C ASN A 192 -16.64 -7.75 1.43
N ASP A 193 -15.79 -8.09 2.41
CA ASP A 193 -16.20 -8.38 3.77
C ASP A 193 -16.28 -7.10 4.64
N ILE A 194 -15.50 -6.05 4.31
CA ILE A 194 -15.30 -4.90 5.21
C ILE A 194 -16.55 -4.08 5.48
N VAL A 195 -17.44 -3.94 4.50
CA VAL A 195 -18.70 -3.17 4.66
C VAL A 195 -19.58 -3.82 5.70
N SER A 196 -19.80 -5.14 5.57
CA SER A 196 -20.57 -5.90 6.55
C SER A 196 -19.86 -6.00 7.90
N ALA A 197 -18.53 -6.05 7.92
CA ALA A 197 -17.75 -6.04 9.15
C ALA A 197 -17.97 -4.74 9.96
N LEU A 198 -18.05 -3.60 9.28
CA LEU A 198 -18.33 -2.31 9.89
C LEU A 198 -19.76 -2.30 10.49
N GLU A 199 -20.75 -2.72 9.71
CA GLU A 199 -22.17 -2.76 10.12
C GLU A 199 -22.42 -3.74 11.28
N ASN A 200 -21.75 -4.88 11.28
CA ASN A 200 -21.90 -5.92 12.31
C ASN A 200 -21.04 -5.68 13.56
N GLY A 201 -20.23 -4.62 13.61
CA GLY A 201 -19.38 -4.30 14.76
C GLY A 201 -18.18 -5.25 14.93
N GLU A 202 -17.74 -5.89 13.85
CA GLU A 202 -16.55 -6.76 13.86
C GLU A 202 -15.25 -5.96 14.01
N LEU A 203 -15.27 -4.66 13.67
CA LEU A 203 -14.16 -3.74 13.89
C LEU A 203 -14.19 -3.27 15.34
N GLN A 204 -13.14 -3.63 16.09
CA GLN A 204 -13.05 -3.38 17.53
C GLN A 204 -11.99 -2.33 17.84
N LEU A 205 -12.28 -1.48 18.82
CA LEU A 205 -11.31 -0.57 19.38
C LEU A 205 -10.39 -1.32 20.34
N TYR A 206 -9.11 -1.31 20.03
CA TYR A 206 -8.02 -1.67 20.92
C TYR A 206 -7.27 -0.41 21.30
N VAL A 207 -6.63 -0.42 22.47
CA VAL A 207 -5.76 0.67 22.92
C VAL A 207 -4.41 0.09 23.30
N GLN A 208 -3.35 0.70 22.81
CA GLN A 208 -2.00 0.42 23.30
C GLN A 208 -1.59 1.52 24.27
N PRO A 209 -1.30 1.19 25.54
CA PRO A 209 -0.92 2.18 26.54
C PRO A 209 0.39 2.87 26.21
N LYS A 210 0.44 4.21 26.39
CA LYS A 210 1.64 5.03 26.48
C LYS A 210 2.03 5.15 27.93
N VAL A 211 3.31 4.98 28.27
CA VAL A 211 3.81 4.86 29.65
C VAL A 211 4.91 5.89 29.90
N ASP A 212 4.81 6.61 31.01
CA ASP A 212 5.96 7.30 31.59
C ASP A 212 6.82 6.27 32.37
N MET A 213 7.99 5.94 31.84
CA MET A 213 8.91 4.95 32.39
C MET A 213 9.44 5.33 33.77
N ARG A 214 9.56 6.64 34.07
CA ARG A 214 10.08 7.15 35.35
C ARG A 214 9.01 7.07 36.42
N ALA A 215 7.79 7.45 36.08
CA ALA A 215 6.66 7.37 37.00
C ALA A 215 6.07 5.94 37.09
N GLY A 216 6.40 5.06 36.14
CA GLY A 216 5.86 3.69 36.06
C GLY A 216 4.35 3.62 35.83
N ARG A 217 3.76 4.63 35.22
CA ARG A 217 2.32 4.74 35.04
C ARG A 217 1.92 4.99 33.59
N VAL A 218 0.71 4.57 33.25
CA VAL A 218 0.07 4.89 31.99
C VAL A 218 -0.31 6.37 31.96
N ILE A 219 0.10 7.07 30.91
CA ILE A 219 -0.13 8.51 30.70
C ILE A 219 -1.06 8.80 29.53
N GLY A 220 -1.33 7.80 28.70
CA GLY A 220 -2.17 7.90 27.51
C GLY A 220 -2.33 6.56 26.83
N GLY A 221 -2.87 6.57 25.65
CA GLY A 221 -2.98 5.40 24.79
C GLY A 221 -3.12 5.76 23.33
N GLU A 222 -2.84 4.81 22.46
CA GLU A 222 -3.10 4.89 21.02
C GLU A 222 -4.26 3.99 20.64
N ALA A 223 -5.25 4.55 19.96
CA ALA A 223 -6.39 3.82 19.43
C ALA A 223 -6.00 3.04 18.17
N LEU A 224 -6.20 1.74 18.22
CA LEU A 224 -5.85 0.82 17.15
C LEU A 224 -7.07 0.00 16.74
N VAL A 225 -7.37 -0.06 15.45
CA VAL A 225 -8.41 -0.94 14.93
C VAL A 225 -7.94 -2.39 14.92
N ARG A 226 -8.85 -3.31 15.30
CA ARG A 226 -8.68 -4.76 15.16
C ARG A 226 -9.94 -5.34 14.53
N TRP A 227 -9.77 -6.20 13.56
CA TRP A 227 -10.90 -6.86 12.90
C TRP A 227 -11.10 -8.26 13.46
N LYS A 228 -12.16 -8.45 14.22
CA LYS A 228 -12.56 -9.76 14.76
C LYS A 228 -13.49 -10.45 13.77
N HIS A 229 -12.87 -11.06 12.75
CA HIS A 229 -13.61 -11.76 11.71
C HIS A 229 -14.24 -13.05 12.25
N PRO A 230 -15.51 -13.36 11.95
CA PRO A 230 -16.21 -14.52 12.53
C PRO A 230 -15.56 -15.86 12.21
N GLU A 231 -14.95 -16.01 11.03
CA GLU A 231 -14.33 -17.27 10.61
C GLU A 231 -12.81 -17.30 10.79
N LYS A 232 -12.11 -16.13 10.62
CA LYS A 232 -10.65 -16.05 10.62
C LYS A 232 -10.07 -15.67 11.99
N GLY A 233 -10.92 -15.31 12.94
CA GLY A 233 -10.47 -14.76 14.22
C GLY A 233 -9.95 -13.32 14.08
N LEU A 234 -8.88 -12.98 14.79
CA LEU A 234 -8.33 -11.62 14.78
C LEU A 234 -7.46 -11.39 13.54
N VAL A 235 -7.95 -10.60 12.59
CA VAL A 235 -7.22 -10.21 11.37
C VAL A 235 -6.31 -9.02 11.70
N PRO A 236 -4.98 -9.11 11.41
CA PRO A 236 -4.04 -8.04 11.72
C PRO A 236 -4.24 -6.83 10.80
N PRO A 237 -4.03 -5.59 11.28
CA PRO A 237 -4.20 -4.35 10.51
C PRO A 237 -3.43 -4.32 9.19
N GLY A 238 -2.21 -4.87 9.17
CA GLY A 238 -1.38 -4.94 7.97
C GLY A 238 -1.98 -5.74 6.80
N GLU A 239 -3.02 -6.56 7.05
CA GLU A 239 -3.72 -7.30 6.00
C GLU A 239 -4.86 -6.51 5.36
N PHE A 240 -5.51 -5.59 6.08
CA PHE A 240 -6.68 -4.88 5.56
C PHE A 240 -6.48 -3.38 5.38
N ILE A 241 -5.76 -2.68 6.26
CA ILE A 241 -5.55 -1.23 6.14
C ILE A 241 -5.01 -0.81 4.78
N PRO A 242 -3.94 -1.44 4.21
CA PRO A 242 -3.42 -1.05 2.90
C PRO A 242 -4.44 -1.24 1.76
N VAL A 243 -5.37 -2.19 1.90
CA VAL A 243 -6.45 -2.40 0.93
C VAL A 243 -7.48 -1.27 1.02
N LEU A 244 -7.83 -0.87 2.26
CA LEU A 244 -8.80 0.18 2.53
C LEU A 244 -8.28 1.57 2.14
N GLU A 245 -7.00 1.83 2.34
CA GLU A 245 -6.35 3.04 1.84
C GLU A 245 -6.40 3.12 0.31
N LYS A 246 -6.13 2.00 -0.38
CA LYS A 246 -6.11 1.94 -1.83
C LYS A 246 -7.48 2.18 -2.48
N ASN A 247 -8.57 1.76 -1.83
CA ASN A 247 -9.94 1.93 -2.32
C ASN A 247 -10.70 3.09 -1.67
N GLY A 248 -10.09 3.79 -0.70
CA GLY A 248 -10.67 4.94 0.00
C GLY A 248 -11.59 4.60 1.17
N PHE A 249 -11.86 3.32 1.43
CA PHE A 249 -12.78 2.93 2.50
C PHE A 249 -12.21 3.15 3.91
N ILE A 250 -10.91 3.41 4.03
CA ILE A 250 -10.23 3.70 5.30
C ILE A 250 -10.90 4.88 6.03
N ILE A 251 -11.39 5.89 5.32
CA ILE A 251 -12.10 7.04 5.90
C ILE A 251 -13.26 6.58 6.78
N ASN A 252 -14.07 5.63 6.30
CA ASN A 252 -15.20 5.10 7.06
C ASN A 252 -14.76 4.35 8.32
N VAL A 253 -13.63 3.63 8.24
CA VAL A 253 -13.07 2.90 9.38
C VAL A 253 -12.48 3.85 10.42
N ASP A 254 -11.78 4.89 9.97
CA ASP A 254 -11.23 5.92 10.84
C ASP A 254 -12.35 6.63 11.62
N GLU A 255 -13.38 7.13 10.93
CA GLU A 255 -14.53 7.78 11.57
C GLU A 255 -15.23 6.85 12.59
N TYR A 256 -15.39 5.58 12.26
CA TYR A 256 -15.98 4.59 13.16
C TYR A 256 -15.15 4.37 14.44
N ILE A 257 -13.83 4.30 14.31
CA ILE A 257 -12.94 4.16 15.48
C ILE A 257 -12.89 5.45 16.28
N TRP A 258 -12.88 6.62 15.63
CA TRP A 258 -12.94 7.91 16.31
C TRP A 258 -14.20 8.02 17.17
N GLU A 259 -15.37 7.68 16.62
CA GLU A 259 -16.61 7.67 17.38
C GLU A 259 -16.52 6.79 18.63
N LYS A 260 -15.92 5.57 18.52
CA LYS A 260 -15.71 4.70 19.67
C LYS A 260 -14.78 5.31 20.73
N VAL A 261 -13.71 6.02 20.31
CA VAL A 261 -12.82 6.71 21.24
C VAL A 261 -13.54 7.85 21.96
N PHE A 262 -14.26 8.70 21.23
CA PHE A 262 -15.04 9.76 21.82
C PHE A 262 -16.13 9.22 22.77
N ALA A 263 -16.84 8.17 22.39
CA ALA A 263 -17.83 7.51 23.22
C ALA A 263 -17.23 6.95 24.52
N TYR A 264 -16.04 6.32 24.43
CA TYR A 264 -15.31 5.80 25.58
C TYR A 264 -14.90 6.92 26.55
N LEU A 265 -14.24 7.97 26.05
CA LEU A 265 -13.83 9.10 26.87
C LEU A 265 -15.02 9.88 27.47
N GLY A 266 -16.08 10.08 26.68
CA GLY A 266 -17.31 10.69 27.16
C GLY A 266 -18.01 9.90 28.25
N LYS A 267 -17.95 8.55 28.21
CA LYS A 267 -18.41 7.67 29.28
C LYS A 267 -17.61 7.90 30.56
N LEU A 268 -16.26 7.86 30.48
CA LEU A 268 -15.38 8.09 31.63
C LEU A 268 -15.64 9.45 32.29
N ARG A 269 -15.82 10.50 31.46
CA ARG A 269 -16.14 11.84 31.96
C ARG A 269 -17.46 11.89 32.72
N LYS A 270 -18.52 11.26 32.18
CA LYS A 270 -19.83 11.17 32.85
C LYS A 270 -19.76 10.40 34.16
N GLU A 271 -18.87 9.44 34.27
CA GLU A 271 -18.59 8.67 35.49
C GLU A 271 -17.71 9.44 36.50
N GLY A 272 -17.23 10.64 36.15
CA GLY A 272 -16.37 11.47 37.00
C GLY A 272 -14.96 10.91 37.18
N ARG A 273 -14.48 10.10 36.25
CA ARG A 273 -13.18 9.47 36.25
C ARG A 273 -12.12 10.39 35.65
N THR A 274 -10.85 10.15 36.03
CA THR A 274 -9.72 10.85 35.43
C THR A 274 -9.58 10.47 33.96
N LEU A 275 -9.57 11.46 33.08
CA LEU A 275 -9.33 11.24 31.66
C LEU A 275 -7.82 11.27 31.40
N ILE A 276 -7.37 10.36 30.53
CA ILE A 276 -6.04 10.41 29.91
C ILE A 276 -6.21 10.47 28.38
N PRO A 277 -5.26 11.07 27.65
CA PRO A 277 -5.36 11.17 26.21
C PRO A 277 -5.36 9.80 25.52
N VAL A 278 -6.25 9.62 24.55
CA VAL A 278 -6.27 8.47 23.63
C VAL A 278 -6.15 9.00 22.22
N SER A 279 -4.99 8.87 21.62
CA SER A 279 -4.73 9.34 20.27
C SER A 279 -5.45 8.49 19.22
N ILE A 280 -5.81 9.15 18.12
CA ILE A 280 -6.47 8.53 16.96
C ILE A 280 -5.64 8.71 15.72
N ASN A 281 -5.54 7.66 14.91
CA ASN A 281 -4.90 7.71 13.60
C ASN A 281 -5.77 8.47 12.60
N VAL A 282 -5.14 9.33 11.80
CA VAL A 282 -5.77 10.08 10.71
C VAL A 282 -5.08 9.67 9.41
N SER A 283 -5.77 8.84 8.61
CA SER A 283 -5.24 8.40 7.32
C SER A 283 -4.94 9.58 6.40
N ARG A 284 -3.88 9.44 5.58
CA ARG A 284 -3.48 10.45 4.58
C ARG A 284 -4.61 10.84 3.62
N LEU A 285 -5.60 9.97 3.41
CA LEU A 285 -6.74 10.27 2.53
C LEU A 285 -7.63 11.38 3.08
N HIS A 286 -7.61 11.64 4.38
CA HIS A 286 -8.28 12.80 4.97
C HIS A 286 -7.67 14.15 4.55
N ALA A 287 -6.48 14.17 3.91
CA ALA A 287 -5.96 15.37 3.28
C ALA A 287 -6.92 15.95 2.23
N TYR A 288 -7.69 15.08 1.58
CA TYR A 288 -8.67 15.44 0.55
C TYR A 288 -10.12 15.50 1.06
N ASP A 289 -10.33 15.15 2.34
CA ASP A 289 -11.66 15.15 2.94
C ASP A 289 -11.99 16.52 3.56
N GLU A 290 -12.91 17.24 2.92
CA GLU A 290 -13.38 18.56 3.41
C GLU A 290 -14.16 18.45 4.72
N LYS A 291 -14.67 17.27 5.08
CA LYS A 291 -15.51 17.03 6.27
C LYS A 291 -14.71 16.67 7.51
N LEU A 292 -13.42 16.39 7.42
CA LEU A 292 -12.58 15.98 8.54
C LEU A 292 -12.81 16.85 9.80
N THR A 293 -12.68 18.17 9.63
CA THR A 293 -12.84 19.11 10.75
C THR A 293 -14.26 19.09 11.31
N GLU A 294 -15.27 19.04 10.44
CA GLU A 294 -16.68 19.00 10.85
C GLU A 294 -16.99 17.71 11.62
N THR A 295 -16.51 16.55 11.14
CA THR A 295 -16.70 15.26 11.81
C THR A 295 -16.09 15.26 13.22
N LEU A 296 -14.84 15.71 13.37
CA LEU A 296 -14.17 15.75 14.68
C LEU A 296 -14.87 16.72 15.66
N LEU A 297 -15.31 17.88 15.19
CA LEU A 297 -16.04 18.85 16.02
C LEU A 297 -17.41 18.32 16.43
N ARG A 298 -18.12 17.64 15.53
CA ARG A 298 -19.40 16.97 15.84
C ARG A 298 -19.21 15.91 16.94
N LEU A 299 -18.22 15.04 16.82
CA LEU A 299 -17.94 14.01 17.83
C LEU A 299 -17.56 14.63 19.17
N ARG A 300 -16.73 15.68 19.17
CA ARG A 300 -16.40 16.44 20.38
C ARG A 300 -17.65 16.96 21.10
N GLU A 301 -18.57 17.56 20.36
CA GLU A 301 -19.82 18.12 20.94
C GLU A 301 -20.77 17.02 21.41
N GLU A 302 -20.96 15.96 20.61
CA GLU A 302 -21.87 14.86 20.90
C GLU A 302 -21.49 14.10 22.17
N TYR A 303 -20.20 13.85 22.38
CA TYR A 303 -19.70 13.10 23.53
C TYR A 303 -19.15 13.97 24.66
N ASP A 304 -19.18 15.29 24.52
CA ASP A 304 -18.68 16.27 25.50
C ASP A 304 -17.24 16.00 25.96
N VAL A 305 -16.34 15.73 24.99
CA VAL A 305 -14.91 15.43 25.23
C VAL A 305 -14.07 16.64 24.80
N LEU A 306 -13.12 17.06 25.67
CA LEU A 306 -12.21 18.12 25.28
C LEU A 306 -11.20 17.63 24.26
N PRO A 307 -10.85 18.43 23.23
CA PRO A 307 -10.00 18.03 22.11
C PRO A 307 -8.61 17.53 22.55
N GLU A 308 -8.05 18.07 23.62
CA GLU A 308 -6.75 17.70 24.19
C GLU A 308 -6.67 16.22 24.60
N TYR A 309 -7.81 15.57 24.86
CA TYR A 309 -7.85 14.14 25.18
C TYR A 309 -7.91 13.24 23.93
N VAL A 310 -7.96 13.81 22.73
CA VAL A 310 -7.99 13.06 21.47
C VAL A 310 -6.90 13.61 20.53
N PRO A 311 -5.61 13.34 20.81
CA PRO A 311 -4.53 13.71 19.91
C PRO A 311 -4.70 13.05 18.53
N LEU A 312 -4.35 13.77 17.46
CA LEU A 312 -4.46 13.33 16.08
C LEU A 312 -3.09 12.85 15.59
N GLU A 313 -2.95 11.57 15.28
CA GLU A 313 -1.71 10.99 14.78
C GLU A 313 -1.73 10.91 13.25
N LEU A 314 -0.72 11.49 12.62
CA LEU A 314 -0.53 11.48 11.17
C LEU A 314 0.86 10.98 10.84
N THR A 315 0.97 10.06 9.89
CA THR A 315 2.26 9.61 9.40
C THR A 315 2.99 10.71 8.62
N GLU A 316 4.31 10.67 8.58
CA GLU A 316 5.13 11.59 7.78
C GLU A 316 4.65 11.69 6.32
N SER A 317 4.24 10.55 5.74
CA SER A 317 3.74 10.49 4.36
C SER A 317 2.42 11.24 4.14
N ALA A 318 1.57 11.38 5.16
CA ALA A 318 0.32 12.11 5.06
C ALA A 318 0.52 13.61 4.80
N PHE A 319 1.60 14.16 5.31
CA PHE A 319 1.96 15.57 5.07
C PHE A 319 2.57 15.80 3.68
N LEU A 320 3.14 14.78 3.04
CA LEU A 320 3.79 14.92 1.73
C LEU A 320 2.81 14.92 0.54
N GLU A 321 1.65 14.30 0.66
CA GLU A 321 0.70 14.16 -0.46
C GLU A 321 -0.03 15.48 -0.80
N ASP A 322 -0.43 16.26 0.21
CA ASP A 322 -0.93 17.62 0.07
C ASP A 322 -0.41 18.49 1.22
N GLU A 323 0.86 18.87 1.11
CA GLU A 323 1.57 19.62 2.16
C GLU A 323 0.79 20.87 2.61
N VAL A 324 0.18 21.60 1.66
CA VAL A 324 -0.53 22.84 1.96
C VAL A 324 -1.92 22.60 2.55
N GLY A 325 -2.66 21.63 2.01
CA GLY A 325 -4.04 21.35 2.44
C GLY A 325 -4.08 20.68 3.81
N MET A 326 -3.27 19.62 4.02
CA MET A 326 -3.19 18.92 5.30
C MET A 326 -2.69 19.86 6.41
N TYR A 327 -1.64 20.63 6.13
CA TYR A 327 -1.10 21.62 7.08
C TYR A 327 -2.18 22.59 7.57
N ARG A 328 -2.92 23.23 6.66
CA ARG A 328 -4.00 24.18 7.03
C ARG A 328 -5.10 23.53 7.88
N ARG A 329 -5.47 22.29 7.57
CA ARG A 329 -6.47 21.54 8.34
C ARG A 329 -5.98 21.24 9.75
N MET A 330 -4.74 20.76 9.88
CA MET A 330 -4.16 20.47 11.20
C MET A 330 -4.02 21.75 12.04
N GLU A 331 -3.58 22.87 11.45
CA GLU A 331 -3.51 24.13 12.14
C GLU A 331 -4.90 24.61 12.60
N SER A 332 -5.90 24.50 11.72
CA SER A 332 -7.30 24.82 12.08
C SER A 332 -7.84 23.93 13.22
N LEU A 333 -7.45 22.64 13.29
CA LEU A 333 -7.83 21.76 14.38
C LEU A 333 -7.07 22.08 15.67
N ARG A 334 -5.79 22.45 15.58
CA ARG A 334 -5.00 22.92 16.73
C ARG A 334 -5.57 24.21 17.34
N GLU A 335 -5.98 25.18 16.53
CA GLU A 335 -6.68 26.38 17.00
C GLU A 335 -7.95 26.05 17.78
N ARG A 336 -8.55 24.88 17.54
CA ARG A 336 -9.74 24.37 18.25
C ARG A 336 -9.42 23.46 19.44
N GLY A 337 -8.11 23.32 19.75
CA GLY A 337 -7.60 22.63 20.92
C GLY A 337 -7.22 21.15 20.72
N PHE A 338 -7.28 20.62 19.50
CA PHE A 338 -6.72 19.31 19.21
C PHE A 338 -5.19 19.35 19.22
N LEU A 339 -4.57 18.32 19.75
CA LEU A 339 -3.13 18.11 19.66
C LEU A 339 -2.80 17.32 18.38
N VAL A 340 -1.71 17.69 17.72
CA VAL A 340 -1.24 17.02 16.49
C VAL A 340 0.07 16.31 16.76
N SER A 341 0.07 15.02 16.53
CA SER A 341 1.22 14.12 16.66
C SER A 341 1.70 13.64 15.29
N MET A 342 3.00 13.70 15.06
CA MET A 342 3.62 13.09 13.89
C MET A 342 4.06 11.66 14.22
N ASP A 343 3.54 10.72 13.46
CA ASP A 343 3.84 9.30 13.57
C ASP A 343 4.91 8.84 12.58
N ASP A 344 5.57 7.70 12.85
CA ASP A 344 6.62 7.08 12.01
C ASP A 344 7.80 8.03 11.70
N PHE A 345 8.15 8.94 12.64
CA PHE A 345 9.20 9.93 12.43
C PHE A 345 10.53 9.29 12.04
N GLY A 346 11.05 9.72 10.86
CA GLY A 346 12.37 9.34 10.34
C GLY A 346 12.36 8.15 9.38
N THR A 347 11.21 7.64 9.02
CA THR A 347 11.08 6.61 7.96
C THR A 347 11.01 7.21 6.55
N GLY A 348 10.80 8.53 6.43
CA GLY A 348 10.63 9.27 5.18
C GLY A 348 11.76 10.25 4.81
N TYR A 349 11.60 10.95 3.69
CA TYR A 349 12.64 11.79 3.08
C TYR A 349 12.61 13.29 3.47
N SER A 350 11.63 13.77 4.23
CA SER A 350 11.37 15.22 4.37
C SER A 350 11.38 15.77 5.79
N THR A 351 11.67 14.97 6.76
CA THR A 351 11.49 15.20 8.19
C THR A 351 12.02 16.55 8.73
N MET A 352 13.21 16.98 8.31
CA MET A 352 13.84 18.21 8.83
C MET A 352 13.17 19.49 8.35
N ASN A 353 12.66 19.52 7.11
CA ASN A 353 11.92 20.68 6.60
C ASN A 353 10.55 20.82 7.29
N MET A 354 9.92 19.69 7.60
CA MET A 354 8.64 19.69 8.33
C MET A 354 8.81 20.25 9.75
N LEU A 355 9.83 19.80 10.48
CA LEU A 355 10.14 20.32 11.82
C LEU A 355 10.39 21.83 11.86
N LYS A 356 10.95 22.39 10.78
CA LYS A 356 11.22 23.82 10.68
C LYS A 356 9.96 24.64 10.47
N ASN A 357 8.99 24.12 9.74
CA ASN A 357 7.84 24.87 9.22
C ASN A 357 6.53 24.54 9.93
N GLN A 358 6.48 23.46 10.72
CA GLN A 358 5.25 22.95 11.32
C GLN A 358 5.29 23.03 12.83
N THR A 359 4.15 23.40 13.41
CA THR A 359 3.94 23.36 14.85
C THR A 359 3.30 22.01 15.18
N LEU A 360 4.13 21.07 15.67
CA LEU A 360 3.71 19.76 16.15
C LEU A 360 3.73 19.77 17.67
N ASP A 361 2.74 19.11 18.26
CA ASP A 361 2.64 19.01 19.71
C ASP A 361 3.41 17.76 20.22
N GLU A 362 3.39 16.67 19.44
CA GLU A 362 4.05 15.41 19.75
C GLU A 362 4.74 14.82 18.53
N ILE A 363 5.84 14.10 18.73
CA ILE A 363 6.52 13.30 17.72
C ILE A 363 6.73 11.89 18.28
N LYS A 364 6.27 10.88 17.53
CA LYS A 364 6.47 9.48 17.82
C LYS A 364 7.66 8.98 17.00
N ILE A 365 8.74 8.60 17.66
CA ILE A 365 9.93 8.06 17.01
C ILE A 365 9.73 6.56 16.79
N ASP A 366 9.79 6.13 15.53
CA ASP A 366 9.58 4.74 15.12
C ASP A 366 10.62 3.79 15.72
N ARG A 367 10.18 2.56 15.98
CA ARG A 367 10.98 1.47 16.53
C ARG A 367 12.26 1.16 15.75
N GLU A 368 12.32 1.48 14.46
CA GLU A 368 13.53 1.25 13.66
C GLU A 368 14.74 2.00 14.19
N PHE A 369 14.53 3.15 14.83
CA PHE A 369 15.60 3.92 15.47
C PHE A 369 16.21 3.25 16.70
N ILE A 370 15.44 2.46 17.43
CA ILE A 370 15.89 1.79 18.66
C ILE A 370 16.17 0.31 18.50
N ARG A 371 15.93 -0.26 17.29
CA ARG A 371 16.12 -1.69 17.03
C ARG A 371 17.58 -2.13 17.08
N ASP A 372 18.49 -1.28 16.62
CA ASP A 372 19.90 -1.60 16.42
C ASP A 372 20.81 -0.79 17.38
N LEU A 373 20.48 -0.74 18.68
CA LEU A 373 21.26 0.02 19.69
C LEU A 373 22.67 -0.56 19.94
N GLU A 374 22.99 -1.73 19.41
CA GLU A 374 24.33 -2.31 19.48
C GLU A 374 25.34 -1.58 18.55
N LYS A 375 24.85 -0.80 17.58
CA LYS A 375 25.70 -0.09 16.60
C LYS A 375 25.97 1.34 17.07
N ASP A 376 27.24 1.71 17.23
CA ASP A 376 27.67 3.07 17.62
C ASP A 376 26.98 4.19 16.82
N LYS A 377 26.82 4.00 15.50
CA LYS A 377 26.17 4.99 14.63
C LYS A 377 24.68 5.17 14.97
N SER A 378 23.98 4.08 15.25
CA SER A 378 22.57 4.12 15.65
C SER A 378 22.39 4.85 16.97
N LEU A 379 23.26 4.58 17.96
CA LEU A 379 23.27 5.27 19.24
C LEU A 379 23.51 6.78 19.10
N ILE A 380 24.44 7.18 18.22
CA ILE A 380 24.71 8.61 17.97
C ILE A 380 23.51 9.27 17.32
N ILE A 381 22.90 8.63 16.33
CA ILE A 381 21.75 9.20 15.61
C ILE A 381 20.57 9.40 16.53
N ILE A 382 20.13 8.36 17.25
CA ILE A 382 18.95 8.45 18.11
C ILE A 382 19.15 9.44 19.25
N ARG A 383 20.34 9.46 19.90
CA ARG A 383 20.65 10.42 20.97
C ARG A 383 20.57 11.86 20.48
N ASN A 384 21.15 12.17 19.32
CA ASN A 384 21.12 13.53 18.77
C ASN A 384 19.73 13.90 18.27
N THR A 385 18.96 12.94 17.74
CA THR A 385 17.56 13.17 17.34
C THR A 385 16.71 13.54 18.55
N ILE A 386 16.78 12.76 19.64
CA ILE A 386 16.06 13.07 20.89
C ILE A 386 16.48 14.46 21.40
N ALA A 387 17.79 14.73 21.49
CA ALA A 387 18.29 16.02 21.97
C ALA A 387 17.82 17.20 21.12
N MET A 388 17.77 17.04 19.81
CA MET A 388 17.25 18.05 18.88
C MET A 388 15.76 18.31 19.13
N LEU A 389 14.95 17.28 19.21
CA LEU A 389 13.50 17.40 19.42
C LEU A 389 13.18 18.02 20.80
N GLN A 390 13.94 17.67 21.83
CA GLN A 390 13.85 18.30 23.15
C GLN A 390 14.15 19.79 23.10
N GLN A 391 15.17 20.21 22.33
CA GLN A 391 15.51 21.62 22.15
C GLN A 391 14.43 22.40 21.38
N LEU A 392 13.69 21.73 20.50
CA LEU A 392 12.53 22.29 19.80
C LEU A 392 11.29 22.41 20.69
N GLY A 393 11.32 21.79 21.89
CA GLY A 393 10.21 21.83 22.83
C GLY A 393 9.01 20.97 22.43
N VAL A 394 9.23 19.96 21.59
CA VAL A 394 8.21 19.02 21.14
C VAL A 394 8.14 17.83 22.10
N HIS A 395 6.94 17.37 22.43
CA HIS A 395 6.74 16.15 23.21
C HIS A 395 7.22 14.92 22.42
N ILE A 396 7.92 13.99 23.06
CA ILE A 396 8.53 12.83 22.39
C ILE A 396 7.96 11.56 22.99
N VAL A 397 7.43 10.69 22.14
CA VAL A 397 7.08 9.31 22.47
C VAL A 397 7.96 8.36 21.65
N ILE A 398 8.59 7.38 22.28
CA ILE A 398 9.36 6.36 21.57
C ILE A 398 8.52 5.10 21.44
N GLU A 399 8.41 4.60 20.21
CA GLU A 399 7.66 3.41 19.89
C GLU A 399 8.51 2.14 19.88
N GLY A 400 7.85 1.00 20.10
CA GLY A 400 8.44 -0.32 19.96
C GLY A 400 9.53 -0.63 20.97
N VAL A 401 9.44 -0.10 22.19
CA VAL A 401 10.35 -0.49 23.29
C VAL A 401 10.02 -1.92 23.73
N GLU A 402 10.99 -2.83 23.54
CA GLU A 402 10.82 -4.27 23.76
C GLU A 402 11.78 -4.85 24.78
N THR A 403 12.91 -4.14 25.11
CA THR A 403 13.94 -4.65 26.03
C THR A 403 14.30 -3.65 27.14
N GLU A 404 14.81 -4.16 28.26
CA GLU A 404 15.28 -3.31 29.36
C GLU A 404 16.49 -2.45 28.95
N GLU A 405 17.36 -2.94 28.05
CA GLU A 405 18.50 -2.18 27.54
C GLU A 405 18.03 -0.93 26.76
N GLN A 406 16.96 -1.08 25.96
CA GLN A 406 16.35 0.07 25.26
C GLN A 406 15.80 1.08 26.28
N LYS A 407 15.09 0.62 27.29
CA LYS A 407 14.55 1.45 28.36
C LYS A 407 15.66 2.22 29.11
N GLU A 408 16.73 1.55 29.53
CA GLU A 408 17.87 2.17 30.23
C GLU A 408 18.54 3.24 29.36
N PHE A 409 18.75 2.95 28.08
CA PHE A 409 19.31 3.91 27.13
C PHE A 409 18.42 5.16 26.97
N LEU A 410 17.12 5.01 26.84
CA LEU A 410 16.17 6.12 26.70
C LEU A 410 16.08 6.97 27.98
N LEU A 411 16.07 6.35 29.12
CA LEU A 411 16.16 7.05 30.41
C LEU A 411 17.46 7.88 30.51
N GLY A 412 18.58 7.32 30.00
CA GLY A 412 19.85 8.04 29.88
C GLY A 412 19.84 9.24 28.93
N CYS A 413 18.89 9.24 27.97
CA CYS A 413 18.61 10.37 27.07
C CYS A 413 17.56 11.34 27.62
N ASN A 414 17.11 11.15 28.88
CA ASN A 414 16.00 11.90 29.48
C ASN A 414 14.70 11.86 28.69
N CYS A 415 14.45 10.74 27.98
CA CYS A 415 13.21 10.45 27.30
C CYS A 415 12.43 9.41 28.11
N THR A 416 11.25 9.77 28.60
CA THR A 416 10.49 8.96 29.58
C THR A 416 9.24 8.33 29.00
N ASP A 417 8.67 8.93 27.96
CA ASP A 417 7.38 8.55 27.45
C ASP A 417 7.53 7.59 26.28
N VAL A 418 6.98 6.41 26.45
CA VAL A 418 7.20 5.29 25.53
C VAL A 418 5.93 4.47 25.29
N GLN A 419 5.97 3.74 24.19
CA GLN A 419 5.00 2.73 23.82
C GLN A 419 5.74 1.48 23.36
N GLY A 420 5.40 0.29 23.88
CA GLY A 420 6.08 -0.93 23.45
C GLY A 420 5.70 -2.17 24.25
N PHE A 421 6.11 -3.32 23.71
CA PHE A 421 5.74 -4.63 24.27
C PHE A 421 6.46 -4.97 25.56
N LEU A 422 7.49 -4.23 25.92
CA LEU A 422 8.11 -4.33 27.23
C LEU A 422 7.11 -3.99 28.34
N PHE A 423 6.21 -3.05 28.07
CA PHE A 423 5.20 -2.58 29.04
C PHE A 423 3.84 -3.21 28.75
N TYR A 424 3.25 -2.87 27.60
CA TYR A 424 1.93 -3.35 27.22
C TYR A 424 1.82 -3.63 25.73
N ARG A 425 1.07 -4.68 25.42
CA ARG A 425 0.58 -4.94 24.06
C ARG A 425 -0.73 -4.20 23.83
N PRO A 426 -1.13 -3.94 22.57
CA PRO A 426 -2.50 -3.49 22.27
C PRO A 426 -3.53 -4.42 22.94
N MET A 427 -4.48 -3.85 23.66
CA MET A 427 -5.51 -4.60 24.38
C MET A 427 -6.90 -4.05 24.07
N PRO A 428 -7.97 -4.84 24.21
CA PRO A 428 -9.34 -4.33 24.11
C PRO A 428 -9.58 -3.14 25.03
N VAL A 429 -10.40 -2.18 24.64
CA VAL A 429 -10.66 -0.97 25.42
C VAL A 429 -11.17 -1.28 26.84
N GLU A 430 -11.87 -2.39 27.01
CA GLU A 430 -12.37 -2.84 28.33
C GLU A 430 -11.24 -3.31 29.25
N GLU A 431 -10.15 -3.85 28.70
CA GLU A 431 -8.96 -4.22 29.48
C GLU A 431 -8.13 -2.99 29.82
N PHE A 432 -8.02 -2.06 28.89
CA PHE A 432 -7.40 -0.76 29.13
C PHE A 432 -8.13 0.02 30.22
N ASP A 433 -9.46 0.02 30.21
CA ASP A 433 -10.27 0.64 31.25
C ASP A 433 -10.01 0.05 32.66
N LYS A 434 -9.89 -1.28 32.76
CA LYS A 434 -9.52 -1.95 34.00
C LYS A 434 -8.12 -1.57 34.49
N LEU A 435 -7.16 -1.47 33.56
CA LEU A 435 -5.79 -1.05 33.87
C LEU A 435 -5.77 0.35 34.46
N LEU A 436 -6.48 1.31 33.87
CA LEU A 436 -6.60 2.67 34.38
C LEU A 436 -7.28 2.71 35.75
N TRP A 437 -8.35 1.93 35.93
CA TRP A 437 -9.05 1.84 37.21
C TRP A 437 -8.15 1.30 38.35
N GLN A 438 -7.28 0.34 38.05
CA GLN A 438 -6.30 -0.16 39.02
C GLN A 438 -5.29 0.93 39.41
N GLN A 439 -4.75 1.65 38.39
CA GLN A 439 -3.81 2.73 38.61
C GLN A 439 -4.40 3.89 39.42
N GLU A 440 -5.68 4.23 39.25
CA GLU A 440 -6.35 5.25 40.07
C GLU A 440 -6.48 4.87 41.55
N ARG A 441 -6.60 3.59 41.84
CA ARG A 441 -6.79 3.08 43.20
C ARG A 441 -5.50 2.80 43.96
N GLU A 442 -4.44 2.51 43.21
CA GLU A 442 -3.13 2.13 43.80
C GLU A 442 -2.03 3.06 43.27
N PRO A 443 -2.07 4.36 43.58
CA PRO A 443 -1.12 5.33 43.02
C PRO A 443 0.35 5.08 43.45
N ASP A 444 0.61 4.25 44.48
CA ASP A 444 1.93 4.02 45.08
C ASP A 444 2.56 2.64 44.76
N MET A 445 1.94 1.75 43.98
CA MET A 445 2.52 0.43 43.62
C MET A 445 3.50 0.45 42.45
N ALA A 446 3.82 1.60 41.90
CA ALA A 446 4.76 1.79 40.79
C ALA A 446 6.17 2.24 41.29
N LYS A 447 6.67 1.65 42.35
CA LYS A 447 8.06 1.85 42.84
C LYS A 447 8.90 0.62 42.59
#